data_a74ad2367695318472909eb375f45712
#
_entry.id   a74ad2367695318472909eb375f45712
#
_cell.length_a   1.000
_cell.length_b   1.000
_cell.length_c   1.000
_cell.angle_alpha   90.00
_cell.angle_beta   90.00
_cell.angle_gamma   90.00
#
_symmetry.space_group_name_H-M   'P 1'
#
loop_
_entity.id
_entity.type
_entity.pdbx_description
1 polymer ?
#
loop_
_entity_poly.entity_id
_entity_poly.type
_entity_poly.pdbx_seq_one_letter_code
_entity_poly.pdbx_strand_id
1 'polypeptide(L)'
;RGAFNVVVGNNVFAHIDDLLGAFKNVNQLLGPKGLFIFEVADFSQIQKKGIFDSIYHEHMSFHTLTGLKLLAELSDFAIEGFSYVDSHGGSFRFFLRKGFCKSKSEKIIDQFEREALLGLNSPVVLTQLQENIASRREAVSDFIKKREEQRILVGYGAPAKAVTFISEMGLENAGIMAILDDNLSKQGRYLPSSGIPITSKEELIRNLRDLKKDEE
;
A
#
# COMPACT_ATOMS: atom_id res chain seq x y z
N ARG A 1 20.12 27.18 0.14
CA ARG A 1 20.36 25.90 -0.56
C ARG A 1 21.50 25.15 0.13
N GLY A 2 21.36 23.84 0.35
CA GLY A 2 22.42 23.08 1.00
C GLY A 2 22.52 23.26 2.52
N ALA A 3 21.42 23.56 3.19
CA ALA A 3 21.39 23.90 4.61
C ALA A 3 21.26 22.67 5.53
N PHE A 4 20.82 21.52 5.01
CA PHE A 4 20.52 20.36 5.82
C PHE A 4 21.53 19.24 5.64
N ASN A 5 21.86 18.55 6.73
CA ASN A 5 22.72 17.38 6.69
C ASN A 5 21.94 16.10 6.41
N VAL A 6 20.67 16.07 6.83
CA VAL A 6 19.78 14.92 6.66
C VAL A 6 18.38 15.42 6.29
N VAL A 7 17.74 14.76 5.32
CA VAL A 7 16.32 14.88 5.00
C VAL A 7 15.70 13.50 5.16
N VAL A 8 14.51 13.44 5.77
CA VAL A 8 13.79 12.19 6.01
C VAL A 8 12.37 12.29 5.42
N GLY A 9 11.92 11.22 4.78
CA GLY A 9 10.56 11.15 4.23
C GLY A 9 10.02 9.71 4.29
N ASN A 10 9.15 9.42 5.26
CA ASN A 10 8.59 8.08 5.44
C ASN A 10 7.19 8.00 4.83
N ASN A 11 6.98 7.05 3.91
CA ASN A 11 5.69 6.76 3.27
C ASN A 11 5.04 7.99 2.60
N VAL A 12 5.85 8.88 2.03
CA VAL A 12 5.42 10.11 1.35
C VAL A 12 5.58 9.99 -0.16
N PHE A 13 6.66 9.35 -0.61
CA PHE A 13 7.08 9.38 -2.02
C PHE A 13 6.18 8.57 -2.96
N ALA A 14 5.38 7.65 -2.43
CA ALA A 14 4.34 6.98 -3.22
C ALA A 14 3.17 7.91 -3.60
N HIS A 15 2.99 9.03 -2.90
CA HIS A 15 1.91 10.00 -3.09
C HIS A 15 2.30 11.22 -3.92
N ILE A 16 3.52 11.25 -4.47
CA ILE A 16 4.05 12.41 -5.20
C ILE A 16 3.97 12.14 -6.70
N ASP A 17 3.31 13.03 -7.44
CA ASP A 17 3.18 12.95 -8.89
C ASP A 17 4.52 13.22 -9.59
N ASP A 18 5.16 14.37 -9.33
CA ASP A 18 6.50 14.69 -9.82
C ASP A 18 7.59 14.17 -8.87
N LEU A 19 7.79 12.85 -8.90
CA LEU A 19 8.76 12.19 -8.04
C LEU A 19 10.21 12.63 -8.33
N LEU A 20 10.55 12.83 -9.61
CA LEU A 20 11.88 13.29 -10.00
C LEU A 20 12.15 14.73 -9.52
N GLY A 21 11.17 15.61 -9.66
CA GLY A 21 11.25 16.99 -9.13
C GLY A 21 11.40 17.00 -7.61
N ALA A 22 10.65 16.14 -6.89
CA ALA A 22 10.77 16.02 -5.45
C ALA A 22 12.18 15.58 -5.02
N PHE A 23 12.78 14.59 -5.68
CA PHE A 23 14.15 14.13 -5.41
C PHE A 23 15.18 15.23 -5.70
N LYS A 24 15.04 15.96 -6.82
CA LYS A 24 15.90 17.10 -7.14
C LYS A 24 15.78 18.22 -6.10
N ASN A 25 14.57 18.48 -5.59
CA ASN A 25 14.36 19.47 -4.53
C ASN A 25 15.02 19.03 -3.23
N VAL A 26 14.90 17.76 -2.85
CA VAL A 26 15.63 17.19 -1.69
C VAL A 26 17.14 17.35 -1.86
N ASN A 27 17.66 17.06 -3.07
CA ASN A 27 19.08 17.25 -3.37
C ASN A 27 19.52 18.73 -3.17
N GLN A 28 18.70 19.70 -3.59
CA GLN A 28 19.01 21.13 -3.39
C GLN A 28 18.99 21.55 -1.91
N LEU A 29 18.15 20.93 -1.09
CA LEU A 29 18.06 21.19 0.35
C LEU A 29 19.28 20.66 1.09
N LEU A 30 19.86 19.55 0.64
CA LEU A 30 20.99 18.89 1.27
C LEU A 30 22.31 19.61 0.96
N GLY A 31 23.15 19.73 1.99
CA GLY A 31 24.54 20.15 1.87
C GLY A 31 25.42 19.10 1.17
N PRO A 32 26.71 19.42 0.92
CA PRO A 32 27.65 18.46 0.42
C PRO A 32 27.71 17.22 1.34
N LYS A 33 27.66 16.02 0.77
CA LYS A 33 27.59 14.75 1.52
C LYS A 33 26.32 14.58 2.39
N GLY A 34 25.28 15.36 2.14
CA GLY A 34 23.98 15.23 2.82
C GLY A 34 23.36 13.87 2.59
N LEU A 35 22.60 13.39 3.57
CA LEU A 35 21.93 12.09 3.57
C LEU A 35 20.42 12.27 3.39
N PHE A 36 19.86 11.58 2.42
CA PHE A 36 18.42 11.45 2.23
C PHE A 36 17.99 10.05 2.68
N ILE A 37 17.10 9.98 3.66
CA ILE A 37 16.53 8.72 4.17
C ILE A 37 15.05 8.74 3.82
N PHE A 38 14.56 7.69 3.14
CA PHE A 38 13.14 7.60 2.87
C PHE A 38 12.65 6.16 2.90
N GLU A 39 11.36 6.00 3.14
CA GLU A 39 10.68 4.72 3.24
C GLU A 39 9.55 4.64 2.23
N VAL A 40 9.50 3.52 1.49
CA VAL A 40 8.46 3.23 0.49
C VAL A 40 8.16 1.74 0.49
N ALA A 41 6.90 1.39 0.15
CA ALA A 41 6.51 -0.01 0.01
C ALA A 41 7.34 -0.73 -1.07
N ASP A 42 7.75 -1.95 -0.78
CA ASP A 42 8.46 -2.84 -1.71
C ASP A 42 7.47 -3.52 -2.65
N PHE A 43 7.53 -3.19 -3.93
CA PHE A 43 6.64 -3.78 -4.94
C PHE A 43 6.78 -5.31 -5.03
N SER A 44 7.96 -5.86 -4.76
CA SER A 44 8.16 -7.31 -4.73
C SER A 44 7.30 -7.99 -3.67
N GLN A 45 7.10 -7.34 -2.53
CA GLN A 45 6.25 -7.85 -1.46
C GLN A 45 4.76 -7.70 -1.79
N ILE A 46 4.38 -6.59 -2.45
CA ILE A 46 3.02 -6.38 -2.94
C ILE A 46 2.65 -7.50 -3.91
N GLN A 47 3.48 -7.77 -4.89
CA GLN A 47 3.29 -8.84 -5.87
C GLN A 47 3.26 -10.22 -5.21
N LYS A 48 4.25 -10.55 -4.39
CA LYS A 48 4.39 -11.86 -3.73
C LYS A 48 3.23 -12.17 -2.79
N LYS A 49 2.81 -11.18 -1.99
CA LYS A 49 1.73 -11.31 -1.01
C LYS A 49 0.35 -11.03 -1.61
N GLY A 50 0.29 -10.50 -2.84
CA GLY A 50 -0.94 -10.07 -3.49
C GLY A 50 -1.65 -8.97 -2.71
N ILE A 51 -0.92 -7.96 -2.24
CA ILE A 51 -1.45 -6.81 -1.49
C ILE A 51 -2.03 -5.80 -2.50
N PHE A 52 -3.08 -6.18 -3.20
CA PHE A 52 -3.70 -5.35 -4.24
C PHE A 52 -4.49 -4.16 -3.67
N ASP A 53 -4.95 -4.25 -2.44
CA ASP A 53 -5.69 -3.20 -1.74
C ASP A 53 -4.87 -1.93 -1.50
N SER A 54 -3.54 -2.02 -1.65
CA SER A 54 -2.64 -0.87 -1.67
C SER A 54 -2.66 -0.11 -3.01
N ILE A 55 -3.28 -0.67 -4.06
CA ILE A 55 -3.39 -0.05 -5.39
C ILE A 55 -4.65 0.80 -5.42
N TYR A 56 -4.53 2.07 -5.04
CA TYR A 56 -5.61 3.05 -5.04
C TYR A 56 -5.09 4.44 -5.39
N HIS A 57 -5.99 5.39 -5.64
CA HIS A 57 -5.69 6.68 -6.25
C HIS A 57 -4.62 7.55 -5.55
N GLU A 58 -4.38 7.36 -4.25
CA GLU A 58 -3.34 8.10 -3.53
C GLU A 58 -1.93 7.51 -3.75
N HIS A 59 -1.81 6.23 -4.14
CA HIS A 59 -0.53 5.61 -4.44
C HIS A 59 -0.20 5.73 -5.93
N MET A 60 0.44 6.84 -6.30
CA MET A 60 0.78 7.19 -7.67
C MET A 60 1.91 6.35 -8.26
N SER A 61 2.75 5.76 -7.40
CA SER A 61 3.90 4.97 -7.83
C SER A 61 4.22 3.82 -6.88
N PHE A 62 4.75 2.73 -7.47
CA PHE A 62 5.24 1.56 -6.77
C PHE A 62 6.73 1.38 -7.09
N HIS A 63 7.51 0.97 -6.09
CA HIS A 63 8.95 1.07 -6.17
C HIS A 63 9.64 -0.29 -6.09
N THR A 64 10.64 -0.45 -6.95
CA THR A 64 11.68 -1.49 -6.89
C THR A 64 13.01 -0.81 -6.65
N LEU A 65 14.02 -1.54 -6.20
CA LEU A 65 15.39 -1.01 -6.10
C LEU A 65 15.91 -0.57 -7.48
N THR A 66 15.59 -1.32 -8.52
CA THR A 66 16.00 -1.01 -9.91
C THR A 66 15.43 0.34 -10.37
N GLY A 67 14.13 0.59 -10.17
CA GLY A 67 13.52 1.87 -10.52
C GLY A 67 14.07 3.02 -9.69
N LEU A 68 14.26 2.80 -8.40
CA LEU A 68 14.82 3.82 -7.51
C LEU A 68 16.29 4.14 -7.79
N LYS A 69 17.07 3.17 -8.29
CA LYS A 69 18.44 3.43 -8.76
C LYS A 69 18.46 4.47 -9.87
N LEU A 70 17.61 4.29 -10.89
CA LEU A 70 17.49 5.24 -12.00
C LEU A 70 17.08 6.63 -11.49
N LEU A 71 16.09 6.70 -10.61
CA LEU A 71 15.62 7.95 -10.03
C LEU A 71 16.72 8.66 -9.22
N ALA A 72 17.49 7.90 -8.44
CA ALA A 72 18.60 8.41 -7.67
C ALA A 72 19.70 9.01 -8.60
N GLU A 73 20.05 8.30 -9.65
CA GLU A 73 21.05 8.75 -10.64
C GLU A 73 20.60 10.04 -11.36
N LEU A 74 19.33 10.11 -11.77
CA LEU A 74 18.74 11.30 -12.45
C LEU A 74 18.61 12.52 -11.53
N SER A 75 18.75 12.34 -10.22
CA SER A 75 18.65 13.38 -9.21
C SER A 75 19.95 13.63 -8.44
N ASP A 76 21.08 13.17 -8.97
CA ASP A 76 22.44 13.31 -8.39
C ASP A 76 22.56 12.70 -6.97
N PHE A 77 21.91 11.55 -6.76
CA PHE A 77 22.08 10.73 -5.58
C PHE A 77 22.77 9.40 -5.91
N ALA A 78 23.48 8.86 -4.94
CA ALA A 78 23.95 7.49 -4.95
C ALA A 78 23.27 6.70 -3.84
N ILE A 79 22.86 5.45 -4.11
CA ILE A 79 22.34 4.56 -3.09
C ILE A 79 23.50 4.07 -2.24
N GLU A 80 23.57 4.51 -0.98
CA GLU A 80 24.55 4.06 0.00
C GLU A 80 24.17 2.69 0.59
N GLY A 81 22.86 2.47 0.76
CA GLY A 81 22.33 1.22 1.27
C GLY A 81 20.81 1.25 1.41
N PHE A 82 20.26 0.12 1.86
CA PHE A 82 18.87 0.01 2.24
C PHE A 82 18.68 -1.00 3.39
N SER A 83 17.57 -0.92 4.08
CA SER A 83 17.08 -1.90 5.03
C SER A 83 15.62 -2.26 4.74
N TYR A 84 15.24 -3.49 5.09
CA TYR A 84 13.83 -3.87 5.10
C TYR A 84 13.17 -3.41 6.40
N VAL A 85 11.92 -2.96 6.28
CA VAL A 85 11.07 -2.56 7.40
C VAL A 85 9.74 -3.27 7.26
N ASP A 86 9.25 -3.84 8.36
CA ASP A 86 7.95 -4.51 8.39
C ASP A 86 6.83 -3.48 8.61
N SER A 87 6.65 -2.62 7.60
CA SER A 87 5.57 -1.64 7.53
C SER A 87 4.83 -1.81 6.20
N HIS A 88 3.53 -1.52 6.17
CA HIS A 88 2.69 -1.59 4.96
C HIS A 88 2.80 -2.89 4.16
N GLY A 89 3.04 -4.02 4.84
CA GLY A 89 3.21 -5.33 4.21
C GLY A 89 4.64 -5.65 3.75
N GLY A 90 5.58 -4.76 3.98
CA GLY A 90 7.01 -4.81 3.66
C GLY A 90 7.44 -3.59 2.87
N SER A 91 8.43 -2.89 3.39
CA SER A 91 8.95 -1.63 2.83
C SER A 91 10.47 -1.66 2.75
N PHE A 92 11.00 -0.87 1.85
CA PHE A 92 12.40 -0.48 1.85
C PHE A 92 12.58 0.84 2.59
N ARG A 93 13.60 0.92 3.43
CA ARG A 93 14.17 2.19 3.89
C ARG A 93 15.51 2.40 3.21
N PHE A 94 15.58 3.42 2.35
CA PHE A 94 16.76 3.76 1.56
C PHE A 94 17.59 4.83 2.25
N PHE A 95 18.89 4.74 2.02
CA PHE A 95 19.90 5.72 2.42
C PHE A 95 20.60 6.20 1.14
N LEU A 96 20.27 7.42 0.72
CA LEU A 96 20.85 8.06 -0.47
C LEU A 96 21.83 9.15 -0.06
N ARG A 97 23.02 9.09 -0.61
CA ARG A 97 24.06 10.10 -0.40
C ARG A 97 24.05 11.09 -1.57
N LYS A 98 24.10 12.40 -1.27
CA LYS A 98 24.26 13.43 -2.30
C LYS A 98 25.61 13.29 -2.98
N GLY A 99 25.60 13.32 -4.31
CA GLY A 99 26.79 13.14 -5.15
C GLY A 99 27.11 11.68 -5.43
N PHE A 100 28.27 11.44 -6.01
CA PHE A 100 28.66 10.10 -6.45
C PHE A 100 29.24 9.30 -5.30
N CYS A 101 28.71 8.11 -5.03
CA CYS A 101 29.28 7.12 -4.11
C CYS A 101 29.57 5.82 -4.85
N LYS A 102 30.78 5.30 -4.72
CA LYS A 102 31.18 4.01 -5.30
C LYS A 102 30.78 2.81 -4.41
N SER A 103 29.75 2.91 -3.62
CA SER A 103 29.35 1.79 -2.78
C SER A 103 28.85 0.63 -3.63
N LYS A 104 29.64 -0.43 -3.73
CA LYS A 104 29.24 -1.74 -4.23
C LYS A 104 28.86 -2.60 -3.03
N SER A 105 27.76 -2.29 -2.37
CA SER A 105 27.23 -3.16 -1.33
C SER A 105 26.74 -4.45 -1.99
N GLU A 106 27.26 -5.60 -1.59
CA GLU A 106 26.80 -6.93 -2.03
C GLU A 106 25.27 -7.04 -1.90
N LYS A 107 24.74 -6.54 -0.79
CA LYS A 107 23.30 -6.51 -0.54
C LYS A 107 22.49 -5.78 -1.64
N ILE A 108 23.04 -4.74 -2.23
CA ILE A 108 22.41 -4.00 -3.35
C ILE A 108 22.45 -4.86 -4.62
N ILE A 109 23.57 -5.54 -4.88
CA ILE A 109 23.74 -6.43 -6.03
C ILE A 109 22.76 -7.59 -5.92
N ASP A 110 22.72 -8.27 -4.79
CA ASP A 110 21.82 -9.39 -4.51
C ASP A 110 20.35 -9.00 -4.71
N GLN A 111 19.98 -7.78 -4.33
CA GLN A 111 18.60 -7.30 -4.52
C GLN A 111 18.29 -7.04 -6.00
N PHE A 112 19.21 -6.51 -6.80
CA PHE A 112 19.00 -6.37 -8.25
C PHE A 112 18.84 -7.74 -8.92
N GLU A 113 19.65 -8.72 -8.57
CA GLU A 113 19.55 -10.08 -9.08
C GLU A 113 18.19 -10.70 -8.70
N ARG A 114 17.75 -10.51 -7.46
CA ARG A 114 16.44 -10.97 -6.99
C ARG A 114 15.30 -10.32 -7.77
N GLU A 115 15.35 -9.01 -8.01
CA GLU A 115 14.33 -8.32 -8.81
C GLU A 115 14.30 -8.79 -10.26
N ALA A 116 15.47 -9.05 -10.83
CA ALA A 116 15.59 -9.60 -12.18
C ALA A 116 15.00 -11.02 -12.26
N LEU A 117 15.32 -11.90 -11.30
CA LEU A 117 14.79 -13.26 -11.22
C LEU A 117 13.26 -13.28 -11.04
N LEU A 118 12.70 -12.32 -10.29
CA LEU A 118 11.26 -12.17 -10.12
C LEU A 118 10.57 -11.52 -11.34
N GLY A 119 11.32 -11.08 -12.34
CA GLY A 119 10.79 -10.41 -13.52
C GLY A 119 10.12 -9.07 -13.23
N LEU A 120 10.48 -8.39 -12.12
CA LEU A 120 9.83 -7.14 -11.71
C LEU A 120 9.98 -5.99 -12.72
N ASN A 121 10.91 -6.11 -13.63
CA ASN A 121 11.14 -5.16 -14.73
C ASN A 121 10.38 -5.53 -16.02
N SER A 122 9.54 -6.56 -15.98
CA SER A 122 8.75 -7.05 -17.12
C SER A 122 7.25 -6.84 -16.88
N PRO A 123 6.47 -6.49 -17.91
CA PRO A 123 5.01 -6.42 -17.82
C PRO A 123 4.35 -7.74 -17.35
N VAL A 124 5.02 -8.87 -17.50
CA VAL A 124 4.54 -10.19 -17.07
C VAL A 124 4.21 -10.24 -15.58
N VAL A 125 4.92 -9.47 -14.76
CA VAL A 125 4.63 -9.40 -13.32
C VAL A 125 3.23 -8.85 -13.04
N LEU A 126 2.72 -7.96 -13.89
CA LEU A 126 1.37 -7.39 -13.74
C LEU A 126 0.31 -8.43 -14.10
N THR A 127 0.56 -9.26 -15.11
CA THR A 127 -0.32 -10.39 -15.45
C THR A 127 -0.39 -11.38 -14.29
N GLN A 128 0.74 -11.75 -13.72
CA GLN A 128 0.78 -12.62 -12.53
C GLN A 128 0.03 -12.03 -11.34
N LEU A 129 0.15 -10.72 -11.12
CA LEU A 129 -0.60 -10.03 -10.06
C LEU A 129 -2.11 -10.09 -10.31
N GLN A 130 -2.56 -9.87 -11.57
CA GLN A 130 -3.96 -9.98 -11.96
C GLN A 130 -4.52 -11.39 -11.75
N GLU A 131 -3.77 -12.43 -12.12
CA GLU A 131 -4.15 -13.82 -11.90
C GLU A 131 -4.28 -14.14 -10.41
N ASN A 132 -3.35 -13.67 -9.59
CA ASN A 132 -3.41 -13.82 -8.14
C ASN A 132 -4.65 -13.12 -7.54
N ILE A 133 -5.00 -11.94 -8.02
CA ILE A 133 -6.19 -11.20 -7.58
C ILE A 133 -7.46 -11.95 -7.98
N ALA A 134 -7.53 -12.45 -9.21
CA ALA A 134 -8.67 -13.23 -9.70
C ALA A 134 -8.91 -14.49 -8.86
N SER A 135 -7.85 -15.25 -8.57
CA SER A 135 -7.93 -16.44 -7.71
C SER A 135 -8.41 -16.11 -6.30
N ARG A 136 -7.99 -14.97 -5.74
CA ARG A 136 -8.48 -14.52 -4.42
C ARG A 136 -9.94 -14.11 -4.46
N ARG A 137 -10.38 -13.45 -5.53
CA ARG A 137 -11.79 -13.09 -5.72
C ARG A 137 -12.67 -14.35 -5.71
N GLU A 138 -12.28 -15.39 -6.44
CA GLU A 138 -12.98 -16.68 -6.43
C GLU A 138 -13.05 -17.27 -5.04
N ALA A 139 -11.92 -17.35 -4.32
CA ALA A 139 -11.85 -17.90 -2.97
C ALA A 139 -12.74 -17.11 -1.98
N VAL A 140 -12.76 -15.79 -2.05
CA VAL A 140 -13.60 -14.94 -1.21
C VAL A 140 -15.08 -15.13 -1.56
N SER A 141 -15.42 -15.18 -2.86
CA SER A 141 -16.78 -15.43 -3.33
C SER A 141 -17.30 -16.78 -2.82
N ASP A 142 -16.49 -17.81 -2.92
CA ASP A 142 -16.84 -19.16 -2.44
C ASP A 142 -17.00 -19.21 -0.93
N PHE A 143 -16.14 -18.51 -0.19
CA PHE A 143 -16.27 -18.41 1.26
C PHE A 143 -17.61 -17.76 1.66
N ILE A 144 -17.98 -16.66 0.98
CA ILE A 144 -19.23 -15.95 1.26
C ILE A 144 -20.45 -16.78 0.87
N LYS A 145 -20.43 -17.49 -0.26
CA LYS A 145 -21.52 -18.37 -0.70
C LYS A 145 -21.76 -19.56 0.23
N LYS A 146 -20.69 -20.09 0.82
CA LYS A 146 -20.76 -21.22 1.74
C LYS A 146 -21.20 -20.85 3.16
N ARG A 147 -21.30 -19.55 3.48
CA ARG A 147 -21.81 -19.13 4.78
C ARG A 147 -23.27 -19.54 4.93
N GLU A 148 -23.67 -19.85 6.15
CA GLU A 148 -25.08 -20.08 6.49
C GLU A 148 -25.87 -18.77 6.27
N GLU A 149 -27.04 -18.86 5.67
CA GLU A 149 -27.88 -17.69 5.36
C GLU A 149 -28.24 -16.84 6.58
N GLN A 150 -28.31 -17.47 7.76
CA GLN A 150 -28.61 -16.80 9.03
C GLN A 150 -27.40 -16.02 9.62
N ARG A 151 -26.21 -16.11 9.03
CA ARG A 151 -25.03 -15.41 9.54
C ARG A 151 -24.93 -14.01 8.97
N ILE A 152 -24.89 -13.04 9.85
CA ILE A 152 -24.69 -11.63 9.51
C ILE A 152 -23.22 -11.43 9.13
N LEU A 153 -23.00 -10.80 7.99
CA LEU A 153 -21.66 -10.42 7.52
C LEU A 153 -21.39 -8.96 7.91
N VAL A 154 -20.30 -8.74 8.63
CA VAL A 154 -19.87 -7.41 9.09
C VAL A 154 -18.40 -7.23 8.74
N GLY A 155 -18.03 -6.07 8.24
CA GLY A 155 -16.63 -5.66 8.06
C GLY A 155 -16.06 -5.00 9.31
N TYR A 156 -14.73 -4.98 9.44
CA TYR A 156 -14.04 -4.22 10.47
C TYR A 156 -12.91 -3.38 9.86
N GLY A 157 -12.94 -2.07 10.12
CA GLY A 157 -12.05 -1.06 9.56
C GLY A 157 -12.53 -0.52 8.20
N ALA A 158 -12.67 0.80 8.09
CA ALA A 158 -13.02 1.54 6.87
C ALA A 158 -11.87 2.45 6.41
N PRO A 159 -10.63 1.94 6.17
CA PRO A 159 -9.58 2.72 5.53
C PRO A 159 -9.86 2.89 4.03
N ALA A 160 -9.13 3.78 3.34
CA ALA A 160 -9.28 3.98 1.89
C ALA A 160 -9.20 2.67 1.09
N LYS A 161 -8.29 1.77 1.46
CA LYS A 161 -8.14 0.47 0.82
C LYS A 161 -9.31 -0.51 1.03
N ALA A 162 -10.21 -0.26 1.98
CA ALA A 162 -11.42 -1.06 2.09
C ALA A 162 -12.33 -0.90 0.87
N VAL A 163 -12.37 0.30 0.27
CA VAL A 163 -13.09 0.55 -0.99
C VAL A 163 -12.51 -0.32 -2.11
N THR A 164 -11.20 -0.29 -2.30
CA THR A 164 -10.51 -1.10 -3.30
C THR A 164 -10.76 -2.59 -3.07
N PHE A 165 -10.69 -3.06 -1.82
CA PHE A 165 -10.93 -4.46 -1.48
C PHE A 165 -12.36 -4.88 -1.80
N ILE A 166 -13.36 -4.13 -1.36
CA ILE A 166 -14.79 -4.42 -1.60
C ILE A 166 -15.07 -4.48 -3.10
N SER A 167 -14.62 -3.46 -3.84
CA SER A 167 -14.85 -3.38 -5.28
C SER A 167 -14.14 -4.49 -6.04
N GLU A 168 -12.85 -4.71 -5.77
CA GLU A 168 -12.06 -5.72 -6.49
C GLU A 168 -12.51 -7.14 -6.18
N MET A 169 -13.01 -7.42 -4.98
CA MET A 169 -13.55 -8.72 -4.61
C MET A 169 -15.03 -8.91 -5.01
N GLY A 170 -15.69 -7.88 -5.56
CA GLY A 170 -17.09 -7.93 -5.98
C GLY A 170 -18.05 -8.08 -4.80
N LEU A 171 -17.77 -7.41 -3.68
CA LEU A 171 -18.50 -7.56 -2.43
C LEU A 171 -19.57 -6.49 -2.19
N GLU A 172 -19.80 -5.58 -3.12
CA GLU A 172 -20.78 -4.51 -3.00
C GLU A 172 -22.19 -5.04 -2.69
N ASN A 173 -22.54 -6.20 -3.26
CA ASN A 173 -23.84 -6.86 -3.08
C ASN A 173 -23.74 -8.16 -2.25
N ALA A 174 -22.66 -8.35 -1.48
CA ALA A 174 -22.46 -9.57 -0.68
C ALA A 174 -23.31 -9.62 0.59
N GLY A 175 -24.18 -8.63 0.83
CA GLY A 175 -24.99 -8.55 2.04
C GLY A 175 -24.18 -8.19 3.29
N ILE A 176 -23.11 -7.40 3.14
CA ILE A 176 -22.39 -6.83 4.28
C ILE A 176 -23.33 -5.80 4.94
N MET A 177 -23.74 -6.08 6.19
CA MET A 177 -24.68 -5.24 6.91
C MET A 177 -24.07 -3.88 7.29
N ALA A 178 -22.82 -3.88 7.75
CA ALA A 178 -22.11 -2.66 8.16
C ALA A 178 -20.60 -2.91 8.19
N ILE A 179 -19.83 -1.83 8.22
CA ILE A 179 -18.41 -1.84 8.55
C ILE A 179 -18.21 -1.13 9.88
N LEU A 180 -17.61 -1.80 10.83
CA LEU A 180 -17.24 -1.22 12.11
C LEU A 180 -15.93 -0.42 11.96
N ASP A 181 -15.92 0.81 12.46
CA ASP A 181 -14.68 1.61 12.53
C ASP A 181 -14.69 2.42 13.83
N ASP A 182 -13.56 2.43 14.55
CA ASP A 182 -13.42 3.12 15.83
C ASP A 182 -13.27 4.64 15.66
N ASN A 183 -13.02 5.12 14.45
CA ASN A 183 -12.92 6.54 14.17
C ASN A 183 -14.30 7.20 14.11
N LEU A 184 -14.60 8.01 15.13
CA LEU A 184 -15.86 8.73 15.27
C LEU A 184 -16.20 9.60 14.04
N SER A 185 -15.20 10.11 13.31
CA SER A 185 -15.42 10.93 12.12
C SER A 185 -15.97 10.16 10.92
N LYS A 186 -15.87 8.83 10.95
CA LYS A 186 -16.38 7.93 9.90
C LYS A 186 -17.74 7.32 10.25
N GLN A 187 -18.05 7.19 11.52
CA GLN A 187 -19.31 6.64 11.99
C GLN A 187 -20.49 7.48 11.49
N GLY A 188 -21.59 6.84 11.13
CA GLY A 188 -22.75 7.48 10.51
C GLY A 188 -22.58 7.86 9.03
N ARG A 189 -21.43 7.49 8.42
CA ARG A 189 -21.16 7.66 6.98
C ARG A 189 -21.29 6.33 6.25
N TYR A 190 -21.05 6.37 4.95
CA TYR A 190 -21.12 5.20 4.07
C TYR A 190 -19.79 5.01 3.36
N LEU A 191 -19.45 3.74 3.12
CA LEU A 191 -18.29 3.42 2.28
C LEU A 191 -18.58 3.84 0.84
N PRO A 192 -17.68 4.62 0.20
CA PRO A 192 -17.84 5.00 -1.21
C PRO A 192 -18.06 3.77 -2.12
N SER A 193 -18.77 3.98 -3.21
CA SER A 193 -19.15 2.99 -4.23
C SER A 193 -20.15 1.92 -3.78
N SER A 194 -19.98 1.30 -2.61
CA SER A 194 -20.83 0.21 -2.13
C SER A 194 -22.04 0.68 -1.32
N GLY A 195 -21.99 1.91 -0.75
CA GLY A 195 -23.04 2.40 0.13
C GLY A 195 -23.17 1.65 1.47
N ILE A 196 -22.21 0.80 1.82
CA ILE A 196 -22.21 0.05 3.08
C ILE A 196 -22.05 1.04 4.24
N PRO A 197 -22.95 1.01 5.26
CA PRO A 197 -22.87 1.94 6.39
C PRO A 197 -21.65 1.66 7.27
N ILE A 198 -21.04 2.73 7.78
CA ILE A 198 -19.95 2.67 8.76
C ILE A 198 -20.52 3.03 10.12
N THR A 199 -20.35 2.16 11.10
CA THR A 199 -20.98 2.31 12.41
C THR A 199 -20.04 1.91 13.57
N SER A 200 -20.45 2.21 14.79
CA SER A 200 -19.80 1.68 15.99
C SER A 200 -20.31 0.27 16.32
N LYS A 201 -19.54 -0.44 17.13
CA LYS A 201 -19.95 -1.76 17.66
C LYS A 201 -21.24 -1.64 18.49
N GLU A 202 -21.37 -0.60 19.29
CA GLU A 202 -22.51 -0.36 20.17
C GLU A 202 -23.78 -0.12 19.38
N GLU A 203 -23.70 0.67 18.32
CA GLU A 203 -24.81 0.96 17.42
C GLU A 203 -25.24 -0.28 16.64
N LEU A 204 -24.30 -1.06 16.11
CA LEU A 204 -24.61 -2.32 15.44
C LEU A 204 -25.35 -3.28 16.37
N ILE A 205 -24.89 -3.45 17.62
CA ILE A 205 -25.55 -4.32 18.59
C ILE A 205 -26.98 -3.86 18.89
N ARG A 206 -27.20 -2.54 18.97
CA ARG A 206 -28.54 -1.95 19.18
C ARG A 206 -29.44 -2.31 18.01
N ASN A 207 -29.01 -2.04 16.79
CA ASN A 207 -29.77 -2.31 15.57
C ASN A 207 -30.14 -3.80 15.43
N LEU A 208 -29.22 -4.70 15.78
CA LEU A 208 -29.46 -6.15 15.76
C LEU A 208 -30.50 -6.59 16.82
N ARG A 209 -30.56 -5.93 17.98
CA ARG A 209 -31.57 -6.22 19.01
C ARG A 209 -32.95 -5.73 18.59
N ASP A 210 -33.02 -4.61 17.90
CA ASP A 210 -34.30 -4.06 17.44
C ASP A 210 -34.89 -4.91 16.30
N LEU A 211 -34.06 -5.38 15.36
CA LEU A 211 -34.48 -6.32 14.32
C LEU A 211 -35.10 -7.62 14.87
N LYS A 212 -34.54 -8.17 15.96
CA LYS A 212 -35.08 -9.38 16.59
C LYS A 212 -36.42 -9.19 17.30
N LYS A 213 -36.75 -7.96 17.72
CA LYS A 213 -38.04 -7.65 18.34
C LYS A 213 -39.17 -7.49 17.31
N ASP A 214 -38.81 -7.10 16.09
CA ASP A 214 -39.82 -6.93 15.01
C ASP A 214 -40.17 -8.29 14.34
N GLU A 215 -39.44 -9.36 14.65
CA GLU A 215 -39.72 -10.74 14.17
C GLU A 215 -40.53 -11.58 15.16
N GLU A 216 -40.75 -11.08 16.40
CA GLU A 216 -41.63 -11.69 17.42
C GLU A 216 -43.03 -11.06 17.41
#